data_824ce0ae09903f023d498a3b64e447a1
#
_entry.id   824ce0ae09903f023d498a3b64e447a1
#
_cell.length_a   1.000
_cell.length_b   1.000
_cell.length_c   1.000
_cell.angle_alpha   90.00
_cell.angle_beta   90.00
_cell.angle_gamma   90.00
#
_symmetry.space_group_name_H-M   'P 1'
#
loop_
_entity.id
_entity.type
_entity.pdbx_description
1 polymer ?
#
loop_
_entity_poly.entity_id
_entity_poly.type
_entity_poly.pdbx_seq_one_letter_code
_entity_poly.pdbx_strand_id
1 'polypeptide(L)'
;MLKVFCHLQQKSEMKWRVLVLVLCLCGSRAPKAQEPPILLSDAARPQPGIIVGTVVDVNNDPIPRASVTLESPVLSDPRAVISNDNGFFEFKDLDATSRYHIIISAAGFANWTSDEVMLKPGQYLILTVPKLRIATALSQVNVGYSAVEVATEQVKAEEQQRLFGFIPNFYVEYDPDAAPLTTKLKFQLAAKVAFDPVTFVGVGVFAAANQAGDRPDYPQGAKGYAERYGALYADGLSDIMIGGAVLPSLLHQDPRYYYQGTGTNKSRVFHALTSPFICKGDNGRWQPNYSTVGGDLAAAALSNAYYPASNRGVGLFLSNFFIDTGQRVAANVAQEFLLRRLTRAKHQK
;
A
#
# COMPACT_ATOMS: atom_id res chain seq x y z
N MET A 1 42.89 11.29 20.34
CA MET A 1 41.68 11.54 19.50
C MET A 1 41.78 11.00 18.06
N LEU A 2 42.98 10.96 17.41
CA LEU A 2 43.12 10.50 16.02
C LEU A 2 42.89 8.97 15.81
N LYS A 3 43.15 8.13 16.79
CA LYS A 3 42.98 6.65 16.66
C LYS A 3 41.52 6.18 16.67
N VAL A 4 40.60 6.94 17.27
CA VAL A 4 39.16 6.61 17.31
C VAL A 4 38.48 6.94 15.98
N PHE A 5 38.92 8.00 15.31
CA PHE A 5 38.41 8.41 13.99
C PHE A 5 38.76 7.42 12.88
N CYS A 6 39.99 6.85 12.93
CA CYS A 6 40.44 5.87 11.93
C CYS A 6 39.69 4.53 12.00
N HIS A 7 39.22 4.15 13.22
CA HIS A 7 38.50 2.88 13.42
C HIS A 7 37.01 2.98 13.00
N LEU A 8 36.40 4.15 13.09
CA LEU A 8 35.04 4.40 12.61
C LEU A 8 34.95 4.46 11.08
N GLN A 9 35.97 5.01 10.43
CA GLN A 9 36.03 5.10 8.97
C GLN A 9 36.24 3.73 8.31
N GLN A 10 37.03 2.84 8.95
CA GLN A 10 37.26 1.49 8.43
C GLN A 10 36.00 0.56 8.59
N LYS A 11 35.15 0.80 9.60
CA LYS A 11 33.89 0.08 9.76
C LYS A 11 32.80 0.55 8.75
N SER A 12 32.85 1.81 8.30
CA SER A 12 31.94 2.37 7.31
C SER A 12 32.20 1.78 5.90
N GLU A 13 33.46 1.66 5.51
CA GLU A 13 33.85 1.14 4.19
C GLU A 13 33.40 -0.30 3.93
N MET A 14 33.32 -1.13 4.97
CA MET A 14 32.96 -2.54 4.84
C MET A 14 31.44 -2.73 4.64
N LYS A 15 30.61 -1.83 5.18
CA LYS A 15 29.15 -1.84 4.97
C LYS A 15 28.75 -1.47 3.53
N TRP A 16 29.47 -0.54 2.92
CA TRP A 16 29.27 -0.15 1.52
C TRP A 16 29.70 -1.24 0.54
N ARG A 17 30.75 -1.99 0.85
CA ARG A 17 31.24 -3.06 -0.01
C ARG A 17 30.26 -4.24 -0.12
N VAL A 18 29.52 -4.55 0.94
CA VAL A 18 28.49 -5.61 0.91
C VAL A 18 27.26 -5.16 0.11
N LEU A 19 26.86 -3.90 0.22
CA LEU A 19 25.74 -3.36 -0.55
C LEU A 19 26.06 -3.29 -2.05
N VAL A 20 27.30 -2.92 -2.41
CA VAL A 20 27.76 -2.87 -3.79
C VAL A 20 27.98 -4.27 -4.37
N LEU A 21 28.35 -5.27 -3.55
CA LEU A 21 28.57 -6.64 -4.03
C LEU A 21 27.26 -7.34 -4.38
N VAL A 22 26.16 -7.04 -3.67
CA VAL A 22 24.83 -7.57 -4.02
C VAL A 22 24.30 -6.96 -5.32
N LEU A 23 24.71 -5.75 -5.66
CA LEU A 23 24.37 -5.09 -6.92
C LEU A 23 25.28 -5.48 -8.10
N CYS A 24 26.53 -5.94 -7.84
CA CYS A 24 27.48 -6.28 -8.89
C CYS A 24 27.47 -7.74 -9.35
N LEU A 25 26.80 -8.65 -8.66
CA LEU A 25 26.72 -10.06 -9.07
C LEU A 25 25.74 -10.35 -10.24
N CYS A 26 25.06 -9.32 -10.77
CA CYS A 26 24.23 -9.42 -11.97
C CYS A 26 24.91 -8.93 -13.26
N GLY A 27 26.22 -8.71 -13.26
CA GLY A 27 26.98 -8.20 -14.40
C GLY A 27 27.73 -9.29 -15.17
N SER A 28 27.04 -10.22 -15.82
CA SER A 28 27.64 -11.10 -16.83
C SER A 28 27.74 -10.40 -18.18
N ARG A 29 28.96 -10.45 -18.76
CA ARG A 29 29.29 -9.96 -20.08
C ARG A 29 28.32 -10.44 -21.14
N ALA A 30 27.65 -9.50 -21.82
CA ALA A 30 26.92 -9.77 -23.05
C ALA A 30 27.85 -9.51 -24.28
N PRO A 31 27.78 -10.35 -25.31
CA PRO A 31 28.44 -10.05 -26.59
C PRO A 31 27.67 -8.91 -27.30
N LYS A 32 28.43 -8.12 -28.10
CA LYS A 32 27.85 -7.08 -28.95
C LYS A 32 26.83 -7.73 -29.92
N ALA A 33 25.59 -7.49 -29.70
CA ALA A 33 24.53 -7.73 -30.68
C ALA A 33 24.02 -6.38 -31.17
N GLN A 34 23.78 -6.32 -32.48
CA GLN A 34 23.22 -5.21 -33.22
C GLN A 34 21.97 -4.64 -32.55
N GLU A 35 21.87 -3.33 -32.51
CA GLU A 35 20.66 -2.63 -32.12
C GLU A 35 19.48 -3.07 -32.97
N PRO A 36 18.44 -3.65 -32.38
CA PRO A 36 17.16 -3.77 -33.07
C PRO A 36 16.53 -2.36 -33.12
N PRO A 37 15.70 -2.07 -34.14
CA PRO A 37 15.06 -0.78 -34.29
C PRO A 37 14.27 -0.44 -33.02
N ILE A 38 14.41 0.79 -32.59
CA ILE A 38 13.63 1.40 -31.50
C ILE A 38 12.15 1.22 -31.85
N LEU A 39 11.54 0.18 -31.35
CA LEU A 39 10.08 0.10 -31.27
C LEU A 39 9.64 1.22 -30.33
N LEU A 40 9.05 2.24 -30.93
CA LEU A 40 8.38 3.32 -30.25
C LEU A 40 7.61 2.77 -29.06
N SER A 41 8.00 3.26 -27.89
CA SER A 41 7.25 3.34 -26.66
C SER A 41 5.86 2.69 -26.73
N ASP A 42 5.72 1.56 -26.09
CA ASP A 42 4.42 1.13 -25.59
C ASP A 42 3.94 2.27 -24.65
N ALA A 43 3.11 3.13 -25.18
CA ALA A 43 2.53 4.23 -24.42
C ALA A 43 1.91 3.59 -23.18
N ALA A 44 2.40 3.95 -22.02
CA ALA A 44 1.97 3.39 -20.74
C ALA A 44 0.45 3.36 -20.74
N ARG A 45 -0.15 2.16 -20.83
CA ARG A 45 -1.61 2.03 -20.84
C ARG A 45 -2.11 2.70 -19.59
N PRO A 46 -3.09 3.61 -19.70
CA PRO A 46 -3.66 4.26 -18.52
C PRO A 46 -4.09 3.17 -17.54
N GLN A 47 -3.77 3.35 -16.27
CA GLN A 47 -4.13 2.36 -15.26
C GLN A 47 -5.65 2.28 -15.18
N PRO A 48 -6.23 1.06 -15.15
CA PRO A 48 -7.67 0.90 -15.07
C PRO A 48 -8.20 1.50 -13.77
N GLY A 49 -9.33 2.18 -13.86
CA GLY A 49 -10.05 2.70 -12.71
C GLY A 49 -11.08 1.71 -12.19
N ILE A 50 -11.59 2.01 -11.00
CA ILE A 50 -12.66 1.24 -10.34
C ILE A 50 -13.75 2.21 -9.92
N ILE A 51 -15.02 1.85 -10.16
CA ILE A 51 -16.19 2.57 -9.65
C ILE A 51 -16.93 1.63 -8.69
N VAL A 52 -17.19 2.12 -7.49
CA VAL A 52 -18.00 1.41 -6.50
C VAL A 52 -19.14 2.25 -6.00
N GLY A 53 -20.13 1.58 -5.44
CA GLY A 53 -21.25 2.25 -4.83
C GLY A 53 -22.16 1.29 -4.08
N THR A 54 -23.13 1.86 -3.28
CA THR A 54 -24.17 1.10 -2.62
C THR A 54 -25.54 1.69 -3.01
N VAL A 55 -26.46 0.89 -3.43
CA VAL A 55 -27.83 1.29 -3.73
C VAL A 55 -28.66 1.20 -2.46
N VAL A 56 -29.28 2.32 -2.06
CA VAL A 56 -30.13 2.38 -0.87
C VAL A 56 -31.47 3.07 -1.18
N ASP A 57 -32.47 2.79 -0.36
CA ASP A 57 -33.76 3.45 -0.41
C ASP A 57 -33.77 4.78 0.39
N VAL A 58 -34.92 5.42 0.48
CA VAL A 58 -35.10 6.69 1.20
C VAL A 58 -34.88 6.58 2.73
N ASN A 59 -34.93 5.38 3.31
CA ASN A 59 -34.73 5.10 4.72
C ASN A 59 -33.27 4.69 5.03
N ASN A 60 -32.39 4.62 4.04
CA ASN A 60 -31.06 4.05 4.07
C ASN A 60 -31.03 2.51 4.12
N ASP A 61 -32.11 1.85 3.82
CA ASP A 61 -32.09 0.41 3.71
C ASP A 61 -31.44 0.00 2.39
N PRO A 62 -30.51 -0.97 2.41
CA PRO A 62 -29.84 -1.43 1.21
C PRO A 62 -30.83 -2.08 0.26
N ILE A 63 -30.72 -1.79 -1.03
CA ILE A 63 -31.54 -2.41 -2.07
C ILE A 63 -30.72 -3.53 -2.71
N PRO A 64 -30.97 -4.79 -2.35
CA PRO A 64 -30.33 -5.92 -3.00
C PRO A 64 -30.89 -6.13 -4.41
N ARG A 65 -30.07 -6.74 -5.27
CA ARG A 65 -30.43 -7.09 -6.65
C ARG A 65 -30.84 -5.90 -7.54
N ALA A 66 -30.40 -4.69 -7.20
CA ALA A 66 -30.53 -3.56 -8.12
C ALA A 66 -29.62 -3.80 -9.32
N SER A 67 -30.13 -3.60 -10.52
CA SER A 67 -29.34 -3.62 -11.75
C SER A 67 -28.62 -2.27 -11.89
N VAL A 68 -27.28 -2.30 -11.90
CA VAL A 68 -26.45 -1.14 -12.13
C VAL A 68 -25.78 -1.30 -13.49
N THR A 69 -26.10 -0.41 -14.42
CA THR A 69 -25.59 -0.43 -15.80
C THR A 69 -24.61 0.71 -16.01
N LEU A 70 -23.45 0.40 -16.54
CA LEU A 70 -22.41 1.35 -16.93
C LEU A 70 -22.42 1.52 -18.45
N GLU A 71 -22.69 2.73 -18.90
CA GLU A 71 -22.65 3.11 -20.32
C GLU A 71 -21.47 4.02 -20.61
N SER A 72 -20.86 3.85 -21.78
CA SER A 72 -19.79 4.71 -22.29
C SER A 72 -19.79 4.69 -23.81
N PRO A 73 -19.48 5.82 -24.49
CA PRO A 73 -19.37 5.86 -25.96
C PRO A 73 -18.29 4.91 -26.54
N VAL A 74 -17.36 4.45 -25.71
CA VAL A 74 -16.25 3.56 -26.12
C VAL A 74 -16.58 2.09 -25.89
N LEU A 75 -17.55 1.79 -25.03
CA LEU A 75 -18.02 0.42 -24.81
C LEU A 75 -18.98 0.01 -25.91
N SER A 76 -18.66 -1.07 -26.62
CA SER A 76 -19.54 -1.65 -27.66
C SER A 76 -20.86 -2.14 -27.05
N ASP A 77 -20.85 -2.60 -25.80
CA ASP A 77 -22.01 -3.05 -25.04
C ASP A 77 -21.99 -2.47 -23.63
N PRO A 78 -23.15 -2.08 -23.06
CA PRO A 78 -23.26 -1.63 -21.67
C PRO A 78 -22.82 -2.77 -20.71
N ARG A 79 -22.03 -2.42 -19.70
CA ARG A 79 -21.67 -3.36 -18.63
C ARG A 79 -22.69 -3.28 -17.51
N ALA A 80 -23.29 -4.40 -17.11
CA ALA A 80 -24.23 -4.46 -16.02
C ALA A 80 -23.70 -5.32 -14.88
N VAL A 81 -23.92 -4.87 -13.63
CA VAL A 81 -23.68 -5.63 -12.40
C VAL A 81 -24.92 -5.57 -11.52
N ILE A 82 -25.07 -6.55 -10.64
CA ILE A 82 -26.17 -6.63 -9.70
C ILE A 82 -25.64 -6.34 -8.31
N SER A 83 -26.33 -5.45 -7.57
CA SER A 83 -25.96 -5.15 -6.17
C SER A 83 -26.13 -6.39 -5.28
N ASN A 84 -25.21 -6.55 -4.32
CA ASN A 84 -25.26 -7.64 -3.34
C ASN A 84 -26.33 -7.39 -2.25
N ASP A 85 -26.40 -8.27 -1.23
CA ASP A 85 -27.39 -8.18 -0.13
C ASP A 85 -27.27 -6.89 0.69
N ASN A 86 -26.10 -6.22 0.66
CA ASN A 86 -25.87 -4.92 1.29
C ASN A 86 -26.05 -3.75 0.30
N GLY A 87 -26.62 -3.98 -0.87
CA GLY A 87 -26.81 -2.98 -1.91
C GLY A 87 -25.51 -2.56 -2.64
N PHE A 88 -24.36 -3.16 -2.31
CA PHE A 88 -23.04 -2.78 -2.86
C PHE A 88 -22.85 -3.31 -4.28
N PHE A 89 -22.23 -2.47 -5.14
CA PHE A 89 -21.81 -2.84 -6.50
C PHE A 89 -20.41 -2.32 -6.80
N GLU A 90 -19.76 -2.95 -7.76
CA GLU A 90 -18.38 -2.63 -8.17
C GLU A 90 -18.18 -2.87 -9.67
N PHE A 91 -17.59 -1.87 -10.35
CA PHE A 91 -17.06 -2.00 -11.69
C PHE A 91 -15.54 -1.89 -11.67
N LYS A 92 -14.86 -2.92 -12.14
CA LYS A 92 -13.40 -3.01 -12.25
C LYS A 92 -12.93 -2.86 -13.69
N ASP A 93 -11.64 -2.62 -13.86
CA ASP A 93 -10.96 -2.57 -15.16
C ASP A 93 -11.58 -1.55 -16.12
N LEU A 94 -11.87 -0.35 -15.60
CA LEU A 94 -12.43 0.74 -16.37
C LEU A 94 -11.32 1.59 -16.99
N ASP A 95 -11.52 2.00 -18.25
CA ASP A 95 -10.61 2.90 -18.94
C ASP A 95 -10.71 4.31 -18.36
N ALA A 96 -9.63 4.83 -17.82
CA ALA A 96 -9.57 6.16 -17.22
C ALA A 96 -9.66 7.31 -18.26
N THR A 97 -9.60 7.01 -19.55
CA THR A 97 -9.77 8.02 -20.62
C THR A 97 -11.21 8.15 -21.10
N SER A 98 -12.08 7.25 -20.63
CA SER A 98 -13.48 7.17 -21.06
C SER A 98 -14.41 7.94 -20.15
N ARG A 99 -15.54 8.37 -20.71
CA ARG A 99 -16.66 8.98 -19.99
C ARG A 99 -17.71 7.93 -19.72
N TYR A 100 -18.27 7.95 -18.52
CA TYR A 100 -19.22 6.94 -18.06
C TYR A 100 -20.51 7.59 -17.58
N HIS A 101 -21.64 6.93 -17.89
CA HIS A 101 -22.93 7.16 -17.26
C HIS A 101 -23.34 5.89 -16.51
N ILE A 102 -23.85 6.04 -15.31
CA ILE A 102 -24.30 4.93 -14.49
C ILE A 102 -25.81 5.03 -14.33
N ILE A 103 -26.49 3.98 -14.74
CA ILE A 103 -27.94 3.85 -14.62
C ILE A 103 -28.23 2.80 -13.58
N ILE A 104 -29.04 3.13 -12.57
CA ILE A 104 -29.48 2.20 -11.52
C ILE A 104 -30.97 2.00 -11.66
N SER A 105 -31.37 0.71 -11.71
CA SER A 105 -32.74 0.28 -11.81
C SER A 105 -33.02 -0.82 -10.77
N ALA A 106 -34.11 -0.69 -10.00
CA ALA A 106 -34.56 -1.70 -9.07
C ALA A 106 -36.09 -1.82 -9.12
N ALA A 107 -36.60 -3.03 -8.92
CA ALA A 107 -38.06 -3.30 -8.97
C ALA A 107 -38.79 -2.45 -7.94
N GLY A 108 -39.80 -1.65 -8.38
CA GLY A 108 -40.59 -0.78 -7.53
C GLY A 108 -39.96 0.61 -7.26
N PHE A 109 -38.76 0.88 -7.76
CA PHE A 109 -38.06 2.16 -7.61
C PHE A 109 -37.96 2.92 -8.95
N ALA A 110 -37.86 4.24 -8.88
CA ALA A 110 -37.56 5.06 -10.05
C ALA A 110 -36.10 4.86 -10.48
N ASN A 111 -35.88 4.77 -11.80
CA ASN A 111 -34.54 4.70 -12.33
C ASN A 111 -33.76 5.96 -11.99
N TRP A 112 -32.48 5.79 -11.72
CA TRP A 112 -31.55 6.88 -11.49
C TRP A 112 -30.41 6.83 -12.51
N THR A 113 -29.99 7.99 -13.00
CA THR A 113 -28.86 8.13 -13.92
C THR A 113 -27.89 9.14 -13.34
N SER A 114 -26.60 8.84 -13.38
CA SER A 114 -25.53 9.74 -12.94
C SER A 114 -25.31 10.87 -13.96
N ASP A 115 -24.71 11.96 -13.49
CA ASP A 115 -23.97 12.86 -14.37
C ASP A 115 -22.81 12.13 -15.03
N GLU A 116 -22.15 12.79 -15.99
CA GLU A 116 -20.98 12.26 -16.67
C GLU A 116 -19.81 12.07 -15.71
N VAL A 117 -19.33 10.85 -15.59
CA VAL A 117 -18.24 10.45 -14.69
C VAL A 117 -16.97 10.23 -15.50
N MET A 118 -15.89 10.89 -15.12
CA MET A 118 -14.55 10.69 -15.68
C MET A 118 -13.63 10.15 -14.58
N LEU A 119 -12.86 9.12 -14.91
CA LEU A 119 -11.88 8.53 -13.99
C LEU A 119 -10.48 9.09 -14.26
N LYS A 120 -9.70 9.27 -13.21
CA LYS A 120 -8.24 9.44 -13.34
C LYS A 120 -7.59 8.05 -13.44
N PRO A 121 -6.43 7.92 -14.09
CA PRO A 121 -5.71 6.65 -14.15
C PRO A 121 -5.49 6.04 -12.76
N GLY A 122 -5.95 4.81 -12.55
CA GLY A 122 -5.86 4.10 -11.28
C GLY A 122 -6.83 4.57 -10.19
N GLN A 123 -7.78 5.45 -10.50
CA GLN A 123 -8.71 5.98 -9.51
C GLN A 123 -9.71 4.91 -9.05
N TYR A 124 -9.91 4.88 -7.74
CA TYR A 124 -11.02 4.20 -7.08
C TYR A 124 -12.11 5.23 -6.78
N LEU A 125 -13.13 5.30 -7.63
CA LEU A 125 -14.20 6.28 -7.50
C LEU A 125 -15.36 5.69 -6.71
N ILE A 126 -15.73 6.40 -5.63
CA ILE A 126 -16.95 6.11 -4.88
C ILE A 126 -18.07 6.93 -5.48
N LEU A 127 -19.03 6.26 -6.06
CA LEU A 127 -20.22 6.90 -6.58
C LEU A 127 -21.19 7.21 -5.45
N THR A 128 -21.43 8.50 -5.21
CA THR A 128 -22.53 8.92 -4.35
C THR A 128 -23.84 8.77 -5.10
N VAL A 129 -24.61 7.76 -4.79
CA VAL A 129 -25.90 7.49 -5.41
C VAL A 129 -27.00 8.17 -4.61
N PRO A 130 -27.92 8.91 -5.23
CA PRO A 130 -29.10 9.37 -4.53
C PRO A 130 -29.97 8.17 -4.12
N LYS A 131 -30.68 8.32 -3.04
CA LYS A 131 -31.63 7.30 -2.57
C LYS A 131 -32.65 6.99 -3.64
N LEU A 132 -32.78 5.72 -4.02
CA LEU A 132 -33.82 5.31 -4.93
C LEU A 132 -35.19 5.52 -4.31
N ARG A 133 -36.12 6.05 -5.08
CA ARG A 133 -37.47 6.34 -4.69
C ARG A 133 -38.43 5.31 -5.25
N ILE A 134 -39.52 5.04 -4.50
CA ILE A 134 -40.66 4.34 -5.03
C ILE A 134 -41.21 5.12 -6.23
N ALA A 135 -41.57 4.45 -7.30
CA ALA A 135 -41.87 5.01 -8.63
C ALA A 135 -42.96 6.09 -8.71
N THR A 136 -43.53 6.53 -7.60
CA THR A 136 -44.67 7.48 -7.54
C THR A 136 -44.42 8.76 -6.75
N ALA A 137 -43.23 9.04 -6.22
CA ALA A 137 -43.04 10.29 -5.45
C ALA A 137 -41.66 10.91 -5.67
N LEU A 138 -41.63 12.12 -6.22
CA LEU A 138 -40.45 12.97 -6.37
C LEU A 138 -40.10 13.70 -5.07
N SER A 139 -38.94 13.47 -4.49
CA SER A 139 -38.17 14.38 -3.62
C SER A 139 -36.74 13.89 -3.46
N GLN A 140 -35.76 14.77 -3.62
CA GLN A 140 -34.31 14.43 -3.54
C GLN A 140 -33.81 14.48 -2.11
N VAL A 141 -33.12 13.45 -1.67
CA VAL A 141 -32.23 13.49 -0.49
C VAL A 141 -30.95 12.73 -0.82
N ASN A 142 -29.83 13.41 -0.79
CA ASN A 142 -28.50 12.78 -0.92
C ASN A 142 -28.17 12.01 0.36
N VAL A 143 -27.86 10.73 0.23
CA VAL A 143 -27.29 9.94 1.32
C VAL A 143 -26.05 9.23 0.84
N GLY A 144 -24.96 9.65 1.48
CA GLY A 144 -23.66 9.07 1.22
C GLY A 144 -23.48 7.71 1.91
N TYR A 145 -22.62 6.89 1.36
CA TYR A 145 -22.11 5.66 1.96
C TYR A 145 -21.51 5.93 3.32
N SER A 146 -21.58 4.95 4.18
CA SER A 146 -20.71 4.90 5.34
C SER A 146 -19.26 4.83 4.84
N ALA A 147 -18.46 5.86 5.12
CA ALA A 147 -17.03 5.84 4.81
C ALA A 147 -16.32 4.58 5.33
N VAL A 148 -16.88 3.95 6.36
CA VAL A 148 -16.40 2.71 6.97
C VAL A 148 -16.59 1.51 6.04
N GLU A 149 -17.71 1.40 5.34
CA GLU A 149 -17.94 0.30 4.38
C GLU A 149 -16.99 0.40 3.21
N VAL A 150 -16.83 1.61 2.69
CA VAL A 150 -15.87 1.85 1.62
C VAL A 150 -14.45 1.52 2.06
N ALA A 151 -14.01 2.03 3.21
CA ALA A 151 -12.71 1.70 3.77
C ALA A 151 -12.52 0.19 3.97
N THR A 152 -13.60 -0.52 4.36
CA THR A 152 -13.55 -1.97 4.56
C THR A 152 -13.32 -2.71 3.25
N GLU A 153 -14.01 -2.33 2.18
CA GLU A 153 -13.82 -2.95 0.86
C GLU A 153 -12.45 -2.59 0.25
N GLN A 154 -11.98 -1.36 0.45
CA GLN A 154 -10.63 -0.96 0.06
C GLN A 154 -9.57 -1.84 0.76
N VAL A 155 -9.66 -2.03 2.08
CA VAL A 155 -8.74 -2.90 2.82
C VAL A 155 -8.80 -4.35 2.32
N LYS A 156 -9.98 -4.88 2.01
CA LYS A 156 -10.09 -6.23 1.41
C LYS A 156 -9.37 -6.32 0.06
N ALA A 157 -9.44 -5.26 -0.75
CA ALA A 157 -8.71 -5.20 -2.01
C ALA A 157 -7.19 -5.09 -1.78
N GLU A 158 -6.76 -4.26 -0.83
CA GLU A 158 -5.36 -4.10 -0.43
C GLU A 158 -4.77 -5.42 0.08
N GLU A 159 -5.49 -6.17 0.93
CA GLU A 159 -5.08 -7.48 1.44
C GLU A 159 -4.86 -8.54 0.36
N GLN A 160 -5.36 -8.32 -0.84
CA GLN A 160 -5.14 -9.20 -1.99
C GLN A 160 -3.97 -8.75 -2.87
N GLN A 161 -3.42 -7.56 -2.62
CA GLN A 161 -2.30 -7.05 -3.38
C GLN A 161 -1.01 -7.80 -3.03
N ARG A 162 -0.42 -8.47 -4.03
CA ARG A 162 0.82 -9.21 -3.85
C ARG A 162 1.77 -8.97 -5.01
N LEU A 163 3.03 -8.67 -4.70
CA LEU A 163 4.10 -8.62 -5.67
C LEU A 163 4.40 -10.05 -6.15
N PHE A 164 4.54 -10.23 -7.44
CA PHE A 164 4.74 -11.55 -8.07
C PHE A 164 3.68 -12.59 -7.70
N GLY A 165 2.56 -12.18 -7.09
CA GLY A 165 1.48 -13.05 -6.64
C GLY A 165 1.66 -13.67 -5.26
N PHE A 166 2.77 -13.42 -4.54
CA PHE A 166 3.00 -14.00 -3.21
C PHE A 166 3.50 -13.02 -2.15
N ILE A 167 4.33 -12.01 -2.47
CA ILE A 167 4.86 -11.05 -1.47
C ILE A 167 3.78 -10.03 -1.10
N PRO A 168 3.45 -9.83 0.19
CA PRO A 168 2.46 -8.84 0.62
C PRO A 168 2.81 -7.42 0.18
N ASN A 169 1.82 -6.69 -0.37
CA ASN A 169 1.93 -5.28 -0.74
C ASN A 169 0.72 -4.49 -0.22
N PHE A 170 0.33 -4.72 1.03
CA PHE A 170 -0.96 -4.32 1.58
C PHE A 170 -1.03 -2.84 2.00
N TYR A 171 0.11 -2.21 2.24
CA TYR A 171 0.19 -0.79 2.65
C TYR A 171 0.30 0.19 1.48
N VAL A 172 -0.13 -0.20 0.29
CA VAL A 172 -0.09 0.67 -0.89
C VAL A 172 -1.50 0.97 -1.38
N GLU A 173 -1.85 2.24 -1.36
CA GLU A 173 -3.12 2.75 -1.85
C GLU A 173 -2.93 3.41 -3.21
N TYR A 174 -3.76 3.05 -4.16
CA TYR A 174 -3.71 3.55 -5.53
C TYR A 174 -4.77 4.62 -5.82
N ASP A 175 -5.78 4.77 -4.95
CA ASP A 175 -6.76 5.83 -5.03
C ASP A 175 -6.29 7.05 -4.22
N PRO A 176 -6.06 8.20 -4.87
CA PRO A 176 -5.68 9.40 -4.15
C PRO A 176 -6.78 9.91 -3.20
N ASP A 177 -8.03 9.53 -3.42
CA ASP A 177 -9.19 9.96 -2.64
C ASP A 177 -9.77 8.82 -1.76
N ALA A 178 -8.95 7.80 -1.46
CA ALA A 178 -9.34 6.67 -0.64
C ALA A 178 -9.93 7.09 0.71
N ALA A 179 -10.92 6.33 1.17
CA ALA A 179 -11.54 6.56 2.47
C ALA A 179 -10.54 6.34 3.61
N PRO A 180 -10.59 7.14 4.68
CA PRO A 180 -9.70 6.99 5.82
C PRO A 180 -9.96 5.68 6.55
N LEU A 181 -8.88 5.03 7.00
CA LEU A 181 -8.97 3.78 7.73
C LEU A 181 -9.45 4.01 9.17
N THR A 182 -10.43 3.20 9.60
CA THR A 182 -10.78 3.12 11.02
C THR A 182 -9.64 2.49 11.83
N THR A 183 -9.60 2.73 13.13
CA THR A 183 -8.64 2.07 14.04
C THR A 183 -8.63 0.55 13.85
N LYS A 184 -9.81 -0.08 13.75
CA LYS A 184 -9.93 -1.52 13.53
C LYS A 184 -9.23 -1.96 12.23
N LEU A 185 -9.43 -1.23 11.14
CA LEU A 185 -8.83 -1.53 9.84
C LEU A 185 -7.32 -1.32 9.83
N LYS A 186 -6.80 -0.29 10.54
CA LYS A 186 -5.35 -0.09 10.73
C LYS A 186 -4.72 -1.30 11.44
N PHE A 187 -5.33 -1.78 12.52
CA PHE A 187 -4.86 -2.99 13.23
C PHE A 187 -5.00 -4.26 12.38
N GLN A 188 -6.09 -4.40 11.62
CA GLN A 188 -6.29 -5.54 10.72
C GLN A 188 -5.18 -5.60 9.67
N LEU A 189 -4.87 -4.48 9.03
CA LEU A 189 -3.84 -4.39 8.01
C LEU A 189 -2.45 -4.70 8.60
N ALA A 190 -2.14 -4.14 9.78
CA ALA A 190 -0.89 -4.41 10.49
C ALA A 190 -0.74 -5.90 10.85
N ALA A 191 -1.77 -6.50 11.43
CA ALA A 191 -1.78 -7.91 11.77
C ALA A 191 -1.62 -8.79 10.51
N LYS A 192 -2.29 -8.43 9.41
CA LYS A 192 -2.20 -9.16 8.15
C LYS A 192 -0.78 -9.24 7.61
N VAL A 193 -0.02 -8.14 7.69
CA VAL A 193 1.40 -8.10 7.29
C VAL A 193 2.27 -8.84 8.29
N ALA A 194 2.10 -8.58 9.59
CA ALA A 194 2.93 -9.17 10.65
C ALA A 194 2.85 -10.69 10.67
N PHE A 195 1.67 -11.26 10.43
CA PHE A 195 1.42 -12.71 10.47
C PHE A 195 1.31 -13.35 9.07
N ASP A 196 1.73 -12.66 8.00
CA ASP A 196 1.80 -13.26 6.68
C ASP A 196 2.92 -14.31 6.61
N PRO A 197 2.67 -15.51 6.05
CA PRO A 197 3.71 -16.54 5.91
C PRO A 197 4.98 -16.06 5.23
N VAL A 198 4.88 -15.15 4.27
CA VAL A 198 6.05 -14.59 3.55
C VAL A 198 6.88 -13.70 4.45
N THR A 199 6.25 -13.01 5.43
CA THR A 199 6.99 -12.24 6.44
C THR A 199 7.88 -13.15 7.27
N PHE A 200 7.37 -14.28 7.73
CA PHE A 200 8.16 -15.27 8.47
C PHE A 200 9.34 -15.82 7.65
N VAL A 201 9.10 -16.15 6.38
CA VAL A 201 10.16 -16.62 5.47
C VAL A 201 11.20 -15.51 5.23
N GLY A 202 10.75 -14.28 5.01
CA GLY A 202 11.62 -13.12 4.80
C GLY A 202 12.54 -12.89 6.01
N VAL A 203 11.97 -12.87 7.22
CA VAL A 203 12.76 -12.77 8.47
C VAL A 203 13.78 -13.90 8.57
N GLY A 204 13.41 -15.12 8.19
CA GLY A 204 14.33 -16.26 8.19
C GLY A 204 15.53 -16.07 7.23
N VAL A 205 15.28 -15.54 6.04
CA VAL A 205 16.35 -15.22 5.08
C VAL A 205 17.28 -14.14 5.62
N PHE A 206 16.73 -13.07 6.22
CA PHE A 206 17.55 -12.01 6.82
C PHE A 206 18.32 -12.51 8.05
N ALA A 207 17.71 -13.38 8.89
CA ALA A 207 18.40 -14.01 10.01
C ALA A 207 19.57 -14.89 9.55
N ALA A 208 19.41 -15.63 8.44
CA ALA A 208 20.49 -16.42 7.84
C ALA A 208 21.61 -15.53 7.30
N ALA A 209 21.29 -14.43 6.65
CA ALA A 209 22.28 -13.45 6.17
C ALA A 209 23.06 -12.81 7.34
N ASN A 210 22.37 -12.44 8.41
CA ASN A 210 22.97 -11.92 9.64
C ASN A 210 23.85 -12.96 10.33
N GLN A 211 23.43 -14.23 10.34
CA GLN A 211 24.20 -15.35 10.83
C GLN A 211 25.52 -15.53 10.04
N ALA A 212 25.44 -15.49 8.72
CA ALA A 212 26.60 -15.59 7.85
C ALA A 212 27.56 -14.39 7.99
N GLY A 213 27.02 -13.21 8.31
CA GLY A 213 27.78 -12.00 8.58
C GLY A 213 28.30 -11.86 10.01
N ASP A 214 27.98 -12.82 10.88
CA ASP A 214 28.27 -12.80 12.33
C ASP A 214 27.82 -11.50 13.03
N ARG A 215 26.61 -11.06 12.73
CA ARG A 215 26.01 -9.82 13.28
C ARG A 215 24.53 -10.01 13.48
N PRO A 216 23.96 -9.41 14.55
CA PRO A 216 24.62 -8.91 15.76
C PRO A 216 25.34 -10.04 16.53
N ASP A 217 26.04 -9.70 17.61
CA ASP A 217 26.95 -10.58 18.38
C ASP A 217 26.18 -11.70 19.16
N TYR A 218 25.22 -12.34 18.51
CA TYR A 218 24.64 -13.59 19.00
C TYR A 218 25.61 -14.78 18.70
N PRO A 219 25.57 -15.88 19.49
CA PRO A 219 26.42 -17.03 19.22
C PRO A 219 26.14 -17.60 17.81
N GLN A 220 27.11 -18.34 17.28
CA GLN A 220 26.92 -19.10 16.04
C GLN A 220 26.11 -20.39 16.28
N GLY A 221 25.58 -20.99 15.21
CA GLY A 221 24.81 -22.21 15.24
C GLY A 221 23.30 -22.00 15.41
N ALA A 222 22.57 -23.07 15.67
CA ALA A 222 21.10 -23.07 15.67
C ALA A 222 20.50 -22.12 16.71
N LYS A 223 21.12 -22.05 17.91
CA LYS A 223 20.66 -21.12 18.96
C LYS A 223 20.79 -19.68 18.53
N GLY A 224 21.95 -19.27 18.03
CA GLY A 224 22.18 -17.89 17.61
C GLY A 224 21.36 -17.50 16.36
N TYR A 225 21.07 -18.46 15.48
CA TYR A 225 20.11 -18.25 14.40
C TYR A 225 18.71 -17.96 14.94
N ALA A 226 18.23 -18.74 15.90
CA ALA A 226 16.91 -18.53 16.49
C ALA A 226 16.82 -17.18 17.23
N GLU A 227 17.89 -16.77 17.93
CA GLU A 227 17.97 -15.47 18.60
C GLU A 227 17.96 -14.31 17.58
N ARG A 228 18.71 -14.41 16.49
CA ARG A 228 18.68 -13.43 15.37
C ARG A 228 17.32 -13.38 14.72
N TYR A 229 16.70 -14.52 14.48
CA TYR A 229 15.35 -14.61 13.93
C TYR A 229 14.34 -13.92 14.83
N GLY A 230 14.36 -14.24 16.13
CA GLY A 230 13.45 -13.64 17.12
C GLY A 230 13.63 -12.13 17.23
N ALA A 231 14.87 -11.63 17.23
CA ALA A 231 15.17 -10.21 17.28
C ALA A 231 14.66 -9.46 16.03
N LEU A 232 14.94 -9.99 14.85
CA LEU A 232 14.46 -9.39 13.58
C LEU A 232 12.93 -9.41 13.46
N TYR A 233 12.30 -10.50 13.93
CA TYR A 233 10.84 -10.57 13.94
C TYR A 233 10.24 -9.58 14.95
N ALA A 234 10.86 -9.41 16.13
CA ALA A 234 10.43 -8.44 17.12
C ALA A 234 10.62 -6.99 16.63
N ASP A 235 11.72 -6.69 15.93
CA ASP A 235 11.93 -5.37 15.28
C ASP A 235 10.80 -5.08 14.28
N GLY A 236 10.57 -5.98 13.32
CA GLY A 236 9.53 -5.80 12.30
C GLY A 236 8.12 -5.76 12.88
N LEU A 237 7.81 -6.62 13.88
CA LEU A 237 6.52 -6.61 14.56
C LEU A 237 6.28 -5.29 15.31
N SER A 238 7.30 -4.79 16.01
CA SER A 238 7.22 -3.52 16.76
C SER A 238 6.99 -2.36 15.80
N ASP A 239 7.74 -2.30 14.71
CA ASP A 239 7.62 -1.26 13.68
C ASP A 239 6.23 -1.28 13.02
N ILE A 240 5.78 -2.45 12.56
CA ILE A 240 4.47 -2.61 11.91
C ILE A 240 3.33 -2.27 12.87
N MET A 241 3.39 -2.74 14.11
CA MET A 241 2.30 -2.51 15.07
C MET A 241 2.29 -1.08 15.60
N ILE A 242 3.44 -0.52 15.95
CA ILE A 242 3.51 0.83 16.51
C ILE A 242 3.32 1.87 15.40
N GLY A 243 4.10 1.80 14.32
CA GLY A 243 4.08 2.75 13.21
C GLY A 243 2.93 2.55 12.23
N GLY A 244 2.41 1.32 12.08
CA GLY A 244 1.34 0.98 11.15
C GLY A 244 -0.06 0.94 11.77
N ALA A 245 -0.20 0.80 13.09
CA ALA A 245 -1.52 0.70 13.73
C ALA A 245 -1.69 1.61 14.96
N VAL A 246 -0.85 1.49 15.99
CA VAL A 246 -1.05 2.19 17.26
C VAL A 246 -0.96 3.70 17.08
N LEU A 247 0.19 4.19 16.62
CA LEU A 247 0.39 5.64 16.44
C LEU A 247 -0.52 6.23 15.37
N PRO A 248 -0.74 5.61 14.19
CA PRO A 248 -1.71 6.12 13.24
C PRO A 248 -3.13 6.23 13.79
N SER A 249 -3.53 5.31 14.68
CA SER A 249 -4.84 5.37 15.33
C SER A 249 -4.94 6.49 16.35
N LEU A 250 -3.89 6.72 17.14
CA LEU A 250 -3.85 7.77 18.15
C LEU A 250 -3.72 9.17 17.54
N LEU A 251 -2.95 9.29 16.46
CA LEU A 251 -2.64 10.57 15.81
C LEU A 251 -3.57 10.88 14.63
N HIS A 252 -4.56 10.02 14.37
CA HIS A 252 -5.49 10.17 13.24
C HIS A 252 -4.75 10.29 11.89
N GLN A 253 -3.76 9.42 11.66
CA GLN A 253 -2.94 9.38 10.46
C GLN A 253 -3.20 8.10 9.67
N ASP A 254 -3.11 8.18 8.34
CA ASP A 254 -3.21 7.01 7.46
C ASP A 254 -1.82 6.41 7.27
N PRO A 255 -1.61 5.11 7.60
CA PRO A 255 -0.31 4.47 7.48
C PRO A 255 0.05 4.03 6.06
N ARG A 256 -0.87 4.18 5.08
CA ARG A 256 -0.67 3.73 3.71
C ARG A 256 0.23 4.66 2.91
N TYR A 257 0.99 4.09 1.99
CA TYR A 257 1.69 4.81 0.94
C TYR A 257 0.71 5.09 -0.21
N TYR A 258 0.48 6.35 -0.51
CA TYR A 258 -0.37 6.77 -1.62
C TYR A 258 0.47 6.86 -2.91
N TYR A 259 0.22 5.93 -3.83
CA TYR A 259 0.90 5.87 -5.11
C TYR A 259 0.57 7.10 -5.97
N GLN A 260 1.57 7.88 -6.38
CA GLN A 260 1.33 9.07 -7.19
C GLN A 260 1.03 8.72 -8.65
N GLY A 261 1.82 7.86 -9.28
CA GLY A 261 1.60 7.31 -10.62
C GLY A 261 1.60 8.29 -11.79
N THR A 262 1.39 9.57 -11.53
CA THR A 262 1.24 10.64 -12.53
C THR A 262 2.25 11.78 -12.30
N GLY A 263 2.44 12.63 -13.30
CA GLY A 263 3.38 13.74 -13.23
C GLY A 263 4.79 13.38 -13.73
N THR A 264 5.74 14.28 -13.49
CA THR A 264 7.14 14.09 -13.92
C THR A 264 7.86 13.08 -13.03
N ASN A 265 8.88 12.40 -13.59
CA ASN A 265 9.71 11.48 -12.80
C ASN A 265 10.33 12.17 -11.56
N LYS A 266 10.71 13.45 -11.67
CA LYS A 266 11.24 14.22 -10.54
C LYS A 266 10.19 14.37 -9.42
N SER A 267 8.95 14.72 -9.78
CA SER A 267 7.85 14.83 -8.80
C SER A 267 7.58 13.50 -8.11
N ARG A 268 7.53 12.41 -8.88
CA ARG A 268 7.29 11.05 -8.35
C ARG A 268 8.41 10.57 -7.43
N VAL A 269 9.67 10.82 -7.82
CA VAL A 269 10.83 10.53 -6.93
C VAL A 269 10.73 11.35 -5.65
N PHE A 270 10.46 12.66 -5.75
CA PHE A 270 10.33 13.52 -4.58
C PHE A 270 9.20 13.05 -3.65
N HIS A 271 8.05 12.70 -4.21
CA HIS A 271 6.94 12.13 -3.46
C HIS A 271 7.34 10.84 -2.71
N ALA A 272 7.97 9.90 -3.41
CA ALA A 272 8.41 8.64 -2.80
C ALA A 272 9.48 8.84 -1.70
N LEU A 273 10.40 9.79 -1.88
CA LEU A 273 11.41 10.12 -0.88
C LEU A 273 10.84 10.80 0.36
N THR A 274 9.80 11.62 0.19
CA THR A 274 9.19 12.39 1.29
C THR A 274 8.07 11.65 2.01
N SER A 275 7.49 10.61 1.42
CA SER A 275 6.35 9.88 1.98
C SER A 275 6.57 9.22 3.35
N PRO A 276 7.79 8.80 3.77
CA PRO A 276 8.01 8.40 5.17
C PRO A 276 7.82 9.53 6.17
N PHE A 277 7.94 10.78 5.72
CA PHE A 277 7.88 12.00 6.55
C PHE A 277 6.59 12.78 6.39
N ILE A 278 5.79 12.48 5.35
CA ILE A 278 4.53 13.15 5.03
C ILE A 278 3.48 12.10 4.72
N CYS A 279 2.37 12.12 5.45
CA CYS A 279 1.25 11.21 5.25
C CYS A 279 -0.08 11.96 5.13
N LYS A 280 -1.14 11.25 4.77
CA LYS A 280 -2.50 11.77 4.91
C LYS A 280 -3.01 11.57 6.35
N GLY A 281 -3.79 12.53 6.83
CA GLY A 281 -4.61 12.34 8.01
C GLY A 281 -5.94 11.67 7.68
N ASP A 282 -6.63 11.20 8.71
CA ASP A 282 -8.01 10.67 8.57
C ASP A 282 -9.01 11.76 8.08
N ASN A 283 -8.58 13.02 8.04
CA ASN A 283 -9.30 14.15 7.45
C ASN A 283 -8.96 14.39 5.94
N GLY A 284 -8.18 13.51 5.33
CA GLY A 284 -7.73 13.58 3.94
C GLY A 284 -6.63 14.61 3.64
N ARG A 285 -6.17 15.38 4.64
CA ARG A 285 -5.13 16.41 4.45
C ARG A 285 -3.73 15.85 4.64
N TRP A 286 -2.79 16.34 3.85
CA TRP A 286 -1.36 16.03 4.02
C TRP A 286 -0.80 16.68 5.28
N GLN A 287 -0.02 15.93 6.05
CA GLN A 287 0.56 16.37 7.31
C GLN A 287 1.89 15.65 7.58
N PRO A 288 2.73 16.13 8.52
CA PRO A 288 3.93 15.41 8.95
C PRO A 288 3.58 14.02 9.50
N ASN A 289 4.34 13.02 9.10
CA ASN A 289 4.09 11.62 9.45
C ASN A 289 4.72 11.26 10.81
N TYR A 290 4.10 11.74 11.87
CA TYR A 290 4.55 11.45 13.23
C TYR A 290 4.42 9.96 13.59
N SER A 291 3.45 9.27 13.00
CA SER A 291 3.23 7.85 13.30
C SER A 291 4.34 6.96 12.75
N THR A 292 4.77 7.15 11.51
CA THR A 292 5.87 6.38 10.95
C THR A 292 7.18 6.71 11.64
N VAL A 293 7.55 8.00 11.73
CA VAL A 293 8.80 8.41 12.38
C VAL A 293 8.81 7.99 13.86
N GLY A 294 7.71 8.18 14.57
CA GLY A 294 7.56 7.75 15.96
C GLY A 294 7.61 6.23 16.13
N GLY A 295 7.06 5.48 15.17
CA GLY A 295 7.11 4.03 15.11
C GLY A 295 8.53 3.52 14.94
N ASP A 296 9.25 4.03 13.94
CA ASP A 296 10.66 3.69 13.68
C ASP A 296 11.53 3.99 14.92
N LEU A 297 11.32 5.15 15.57
CA LEU A 297 12.04 5.50 16.79
C LEU A 297 11.69 4.58 17.97
N ALA A 298 10.42 4.25 18.16
CA ALA A 298 9.97 3.36 19.23
C ALA A 298 10.47 1.93 19.03
N ALA A 299 10.40 1.39 17.81
CA ALA A 299 10.92 0.06 17.48
C ALA A 299 12.45 0.01 17.66
N ALA A 300 13.17 1.03 17.20
CA ALA A 300 14.61 1.15 17.41
C ALA A 300 15.01 1.28 18.88
N ALA A 301 14.18 1.89 19.72
CA ALA A 301 14.41 1.94 21.15
C ALA A 301 14.15 0.57 21.81
N LEU A 302 13.06 -0.10 21.42
CA LEU A 302 12.70 -1.42 21.94
C LEU A 302 13.75 -2.49 21.62
N SER A 303 14.43 -2.40 20.48
CA SER A 303 15.49 -3.34 20.10
C SER A 303 16.61 -3.43 21.13
N ASN A 304 16.87 -2.35 21.88
CA ASN A 304 17.83 -2.34 22.98
C ASN A 304 17.47 -3.27 24.15
N ALA A 305 16.21 -3.73 24.24
CA ALA A 305 15.78 -4.64 25.30
C ALA A 305 16.24 -6.08 25.06
N TYR A 306 16.31 -6.51 23.80
CA TYR A 306 16.52 -7.93 23.44
C TYR A 306 17.78 -8.20 22.59
N TYR A 307 18.46 -7.19 22.07
CA TYR A 307 19.75 -7.38 21.40
C TYR A 307 20.85 -7.71 22.40
N PRO A 308 21.98 -8.35 21.97
CA PRO A 308 23.12 -8.61 22.85
C PRO A 308 23.66 -7.33 23.49
N ALA A 309 24.14 -7.41 24.72
CA ALA A 309 24.62 -6.24 25.47
C ALA A 309 25.75 -5.48 24.75
N SER A 310 26.59 -6.19 23.98
CA SER A 310 27.66 -5.62 23.16
C SER A 310 27.15 -4.76 21.99
N ASN A 311 25.92 -4.96 21.54
CA ASN A 311 25.33 -4.23 20.43
C ASN A 311 24.42 -3.09 20.89
N ARG A 312 24.00 -3.05 22.15
CA ARG A 312 23.04 -2.08 22.69
C ARG A 312 23.60 -0.65 22.73
N GLY A 313 22.70 0.31 22.86
CA GLY A 313 23.03 1.72 23.01
C GLY A 313 22.59 2.57 21.84
N VAL A 314 23.07 3.81 21.81
CA VAL A 314 22.72 4.81 20.81
C VAL A 314 23.10 4.36 19.39
N GLY A 315 24.18 3.58 19.26
CA GLY A 315 24.61 3.04 17.95
C GLY A 315 23.60 2.09 17.32
N LEU A 316 23.03 1.16 18.10
CA LEU A 316 21.97 0.26 17.65
C LEU A 316 20.70 1.05 17.31
N PHE A 317 20.28 1.93 18.22
CA PHE A 317 19.11 2.78 18.03
C PHE A 317 19.16 3.58 16.71
N LEU A 318 20.26 4.32 16.49
CA LEU A 318 20.40 5.10 15.25
C LEU A 318 20.51 4.20 14.02
N SER A 319 21.22 3.07 14.13
CA SER A 319 21.36 2.12 13.01
C SER A 319 20.00 1.57 12.59
N ASN A 320 19.18 1.10 13.54
CA ASN A 320 17.86 0.57 13.24
C ASN A 320 16.95 1.66 12.65
N PHE A 321 16.86 2.81 13.28
CA PHE A 321 16.07 3.94 12.77
C PHE A 321 16.41 4.30 11.30
N PHE A 322 17.70 4.45 10.98
CA PHE A 322 18.10 4.79 9.61
C PHE A 322 17.92 3.64 8.62
N ILE A 323 18.05 2.37 9.09
CA ILE A 323 17.78 1.20 8.25
C ILE A 323 16.29 1.14 7.91
N ASP A 324 15.41 1.26 8.89
CA ASP A 324 13.96 1.16 8.71
C ASP A 324 13.45 2.30 7.80
N THR A 325 13.82 3.55 8.10
CA THR A 325 13.50 4.69 7.25
C THR A 325 14.06 4.54 5.84
N GLY A 326 15.30 4.06 5.68
CA GLY A 326 15.94 3.84 4.39
C GLY A 326 15.27 2.74 3.58
N GLN A 327 14.84 1.65 4.20
CA GLN A 327 14.09 0.58 3.56
C GLN A 327 12.72 1.08 3.08
N ARG A 328 12.02 1.89 3.87
CA ARG A 328 10.74 2.52 3.47
C ARG A 328 10.93 3.41 2.24
N VAL A 329 11.93 4.29 2.26
CA VAL A 329 12.26 5.14 1.11
C VAL A 329 12.51 4.29 -0.13
N ALA A 330 13.35 3.26 -0.02
CA ALA A 330 13.69 2.38 -1.13
C ALA A 330 12.45 1.63 -1.66
N ALA A 331 11.60 1.13 -0.75
CA ALA A 331 10.34 0.46 -1.11
C ALA A 331 9.39 1.42 -1.85
N ASN A 332 9.23 2.66 -1.36
CA ASN A 332 8.34 3.65 -1.98
C ASN A 332 8.84 4.08 -3.37
N VAL A 333 10.16 4.27 -3.54
CA VAL A 333 10.73 4.53 -4.87
C VAL A 333 10.53 3.34 -5.79
N ALA A 334 10.76 2.12 -5.32
CA ALA A 334 10.50 0.92 -6.10
C ALA A 334 9.00 0.80 -6.45
N GLN A 335 8.11 1.14 -5.52
CA GLN A 335 6.66 1.14 -5.75
C GLN A 335 6.26 2.11 -6.87
N GLU A 336 6.84 3.31 -6.90
CA GLU A 336 6.54 4.31 -7.91
C GLU A 336 6.94 3.92 -9.34
N PHE A 337 8.05 3.18 -9.50
CA PHE A 337 8.61 2.96 -10.83
C PHE A 337 8.58 1.50 -11.31
N LEU A 338 8.55 0.54 -10.38
CA LEU A 338 8.73 -0.87 -10.69
C LEU A 338 7.57 -1.75 -10.18
N LEU A 339 7.25 -1.66 -8.88
CA LEU A 339 6.45 -2.68 -8.21
C LEU A 339 4.98 -2.67 -8.64
N ARG A 340 4.45 -1.52 -9.07
CA ARG A 340 3.08 -1.42 -9.60
C ARG A 340 2.82 -2.43 -10.73
N ARG A 341 3.79 -2.61 -11.63
CA ARG A 341 3.67 -3.55 -12.77
C ARG A 341 3.73 -5.02 -12.33
N LEU A 342 4.30 -5.27 -11.17
CA LEU A 342 4.53 -6.61 -10.60
C LEU A 342 3.48 -6.98 -9.54
N THR A 343 2.66 -6.02 -9.13
CA THR A 343 1.57 -6.24 -8.17
C THR A 343 0.39 -6.88 -8.87
N ARG A 344 -0.03 -8.04 -8.40
CA ARG A 344 -1.23 -8.74 -8.84
C ARG A 344 -2.26 -8.70 -7.71
N ALA A 345 -3.44 -8.15 -7.99
CA ALA A 345 -4.62 -8.38 -7.17
C ALA A 345 -5.21 -9.75 -7.56
N LYS A 346 -5.57 -10.56 -6.58
CA LYS A 346 -6.21 -11.84 -6.83
C LYS A 346 -7.66 -11.53 -7.22
N HIS A 347 -8.02 -11.72 -8.49
CA HIS A 347 -9.43 -11.61 -8.90
C HIS A 347 -10.25 -12.62 -8.11
N GLN A 348 -11.24 -12.17 -7.36
CA GLN A 348 -12.31 -13.04 -6.90
C GLN A 348 -13.09 -13.48 -8.14
N LYS A 349 -13.09 -14.80 -8.40
CA LYS A 349 -13.99 -15.43 -9.37
C LYS A 349 -15.39 -15.49 -8.79
#